data_e3fc4bea4966b9ff6f1962c54c5b2ca1
#
_entry.id   e3fc4bea4966b9ff6f1962c54c5b2ca1
#
_cell.length_a   1.000
_cell.length_b   1.000
_cell.length_c   1.000
_cell.angle_alpha   90.00
_cell.angle_beta   90.00
_cell.angle_gamma   90.00
#
_symmetry.space_group_name_H-M   'P 1'
#
loop_
_entity.id
_entity.type
_entity.pdbx_description
1 polymer ?
#
loop_
_entity_poly.entity_id
_entity_poly.type
_entity_poly.pdbx_seq_one_letter_code
_entity_poly.pdbx_strand_id
1 'polypeptide(L)'
;MPTRAILFAVAVLMVTSTATARAQKTELKWGPAPPSLPSGARMAVISGNPAAPGPFTIRLRLPSGFTVPPHFHPVDEHQTLISGRIGHGMGDRVDVRAVKWLRPGQSITLPANSHHYVKTRGRTLVEVSAVGPFTVTYANAKDDPRKR
;
A
#
# COMPACT_ATOMS: atom_id res chain seq x y z
N MET A 1 20.85 41.29 -71.94
CA MET A 1 19.59 40.84 -71.31
C MET A 1 19.93 39.92 -70.15
N PRO A 2 19.71 40.27 -68.86
CA PRO A 2 20.06 39.37 -67.73
C PRO A 2 18.89 38.45 -67.39
N THR A 3 19.18 37.18 -67.34
CA THR A 3 18.28 36.08 -66.96
C THR A 3 18.11 36.07 -65.44
N ARG A 4 16.89 36.28 -64.93
CA ARG A 4 16.58 36.20 -63.47
C ARG A 4 16.38 34.74 -63.10
N ALA A 5 17.21 34.23 -62.21
CA ALA A 5 17.02 32.97 -61.55
C ALA A 5 16.07 33.12 -60.37
N ILE A 6 14.94 32.36 -60.40
CA ILE A 6 13.96 32.30 -59.30
C ILE A 6 14.36 31.15 -58.41
N LEU A 7 14.79 31.47 -57.16
CA LEU A 7 15.02 30.45 -56.11
C LEU A 7 13.68 30.14 -55.44
N PHE A 8 13.22 28.92 -55.57
CA PHE A 8 12.14 28.38 -54.75
C PHE A 8 12.71 27.87 -53.44
N ALA A 9 12.35 28.54 -52.34
CA ALA A 9 12.63 28.05 -50.98
C ALA A 9 11.53 27.05 -50.55
N VAL A 10 11.91 25.77 -50.42
CA VAL A 10 11.03 24.73 -49.86
C VAL A 10 11.11 24.80 -48.36
N ALA A 11 10.11 25.25 -47.68
CA ALA A 11 10.01 25.22 -46.24
C ALA A 11 9.54 23.80 -45.79
N VAL A 12 10.45 23.03 -45.20
CA VAL A 12 10.11 21.75 -44.59
C VAL A 12 9.53 21.99 -43.18
N LEU A 13 8.23 21.80 -43.04
CA LEU A 13 7.53 21.87 -41.76
C LEU A 13 7.77 20.58 -40.99
N MET A 14 8.68 20.63 -40.01
CA MET A 14 8.87 19.50 -39.07
C MET A 14 7.71 19.49 -38.05
N VAL A 15 6.78 18.54 -38.23
CA VAL A 15 5.73 18.25 -37.23
C VAL A 15 6.34 17.36 -36.16
N THR A 16 6.73 17.93 -35.01
CA THR A 16 7.16 17.17 -33.84
C THR A 16 5.92 16.62 -33.13
N SER A 17 5.64 15.33 -33.35
CA SER A 17 4.56 14.61 -32.65
C SER A 17 5.03 14.29 -31.24
N THR A 18 4.57 15.08 -30.23
CA THR A 18 4.77 14.77 -28.83
C THR A 18 3.77 13.66 -28.44
N ALA A 19 4.24 12.41 -28.46
CA ALA A 19 3.47 11.30 -27.94
C ALA A 19 3.42 11.41 -26.41
N THR A 20 2.28 11.88 -25.88
CA THR A 20 1.98 11.87 -24.44
C THR A 20 1.77 10.42 -24.04
N ALA A 21 2.78 9.79 -23.44
CA ALA A 21 2.64 8.46 -22.85
C ALA A 21 1.63 8.54 -21.68
N ARG A 22 0.38 8.20 -21.95
CA ARG A 22 -0.64 8.04 -20.92
C ARG A 22 -0.28 6.80 -20.12
N ALA A 23 0.26 6.99 -18.92
CA ALA A 23 0.53 5.90 -18.00
C ALA A 23 -0.77 5.09 -17.81
N GLN A 24 -0.75 3.84 -18.29
CA GLN A 24 -1.88 2.93 -18.18
C GLN A 24 -2.02 2.58 -16.72
N LYS A 25 -3.04 3.16 -16.06
CA LYS A 25 -3.36 2.87 -14.66
C LYS A 25 -3.83 1.41 -14.58
N THR A 26 -2.90 0.52 -14.26
CA THR A 26 -3.23 -0.90 -14.07
C THR A 26 -4.28 -1.00 -12.96
N GLU A 27 -5.46 -1.50 -13.31
CA GLU A 27 -6.53 -1.69 -12.34
C GLU A 27 -6.13 -2.80 -11.36
N LEU A 28 -6.13 -2.48 -10.06
CA LEU A 28 -5.73 -3.42 -9.02
C LEU A 28 -6.82 -4.48 -8.84
N LYS A 29 -6.41 -5.73 -8.83
CA LYS A 29 -7.30 -6.87 -8.52
C LYS A 29 -7.51 -6.98 -7.01
N TRP A 30 -8.68 -6.57 -6.55
CA TRP A 30 -9.06 -6.61 -5.14
C TRP A 30 -9.78 -7.91 -4.78
N GLY A 31 -9.24 -8.63 -3.80
CA GLY A 31 -9.84 -9.80 -3.17
C GLY A 31 -10.08 -9.60 -1.67
N PRO A 32 -10.64 -10.61 -0.98
CA PRO A 32 -10.64 -10.64 0.48
C PRO A 32 -9.19 -10.64 0.99
N ALA A 33 -8.93 -10.02 2.14
CA ALA A 33 -7.64 -10.16 2.81
C ALA A 33 -7.47 -11.60 3.35
N PRO A 34 -6.24 -12.04 3.64
CA PRO A 34 -5.99 -13.33 4.25
C PRO A 34 -6.80 -13.54 5.54
N PRO A 35 -7.19 -14.79 5.87
CA PRO A 35 -7.97 -15.08 7.07
C PRO A 35 -7.23 -14.76 8.39
N SER A 36 -5.95 -14.45 8.31
CA SER A 36 -5.16 -13.94 9.43
C SER A 36 -5.51 -12.49 9.81
N LEU A 37 -6.26 -11.76 9.00
CA LEU A 37 -6.80 -10.45 9.36
C LEU A 37 -8.29 -10.57 9.72
N PRO A 38 -8.80 -9.70 10.60
CA PRO A 38 -10.24 -9.63 10.88
C PRO A 38 -11.06 -9.43 9.61
N SER A 39 -12.29 -9.90 9.61
CA SER A 39 -13.19 -9.82 8.45
C SER A 39 -13.45 -8.37 8.02
N GLY A 40 -13.71 -8.16 6.72
CA GLY A 40 -14.00 -6.85 6.13
C GLY A 40 -12.80 -6.18 5.47
N ALA A 41 -11.57 -6.60 5.75
CA ALA A 41 -10.39 -6.13 5.03
C ALA A 41 -10.36 -6.71 3.60
N ARG A 42 -9.91 -5.90 2.63
CA ARG A 42 -9.64 -6.34 1.26
C ARG A 42 -8.20 -6.07 0.89
N MET A 43 -7.61 -6.93 0.08
CA MET A 43 -6.22 -6.86 -0.33
C MET A 43 -6.08 -6.87 -1.85
N ALA A 44 -5.09 -6.12 -2.35
CA ALA A 44 -4.57 -6.23 -3.71
C ALA A 44 -3.05 -6.36 -3.66
N VAL A 45 -2.49 -7.27 -4.43
CA VAL A 45 -1.04 -7.38 -4.60
C VAL A 45 -0.59 -6.38 -5.65
N ILE A 46 0.40 -5.56 -5.31
CA ILE A 46 1.06 -4.61 -6.22
C ILE A 46 2.25 -5.28 -6.88
N SER A 47 3.07 -5.95 -6.07
CA SER A 47 4.26 -6.69 -6.55
C SER A 47 4.65 -7.78 -5.57
N GLY A 48 5.36 -8.79 -6.07
CA GLY A 48 5.84 -9.91 -5.27
C GLY A 48 4.72 -10.86 -4.82
N ASN A 49 5.05 -11.71 -3.85
CA ASN A 49 4.11 -12.66 -3.23
C ASN A 49 4.34 -12.66 -1.72
N PRO A 50 3.37 -12.20 -0.90
CA PRO A 50 3.54 -12.17 0.55
C PRO A 50 3.66 -13.57 1.19
N ALA A 51 3.28 -14.62 0.51
CA ALA A 51 3.39 -16.01 1.00
C ALA A 51 4.72 -16.70 0.64
N ALA A 52 5.55 -16.08 -0.20
CA ALA A 52 6.81 -16.64 -0.66
C ALA A 52 8.01 -15.78 -0.20
N PRO A 53 9.24 -16.34 -0.17
CA PRO A 53 10.43 -15.56 0.08
C PRO A 53 10.61 -14.42 -0.95
N GLY A 54 11.07 -13.27 -0.48
CA GLY A 54 11.37 -12.09 -1.30
C GLY A 54 10.51 -10.88 -0.99
N PRO A 55 10.86 -9.73 -1.57
CA PRO A 55 10.14 -8.48 -1.33
C PRO A 55 8.74 -8.52 -1.95
N PHE A 56 7.78 -7.94 -1.25
CA PHE A 56 6.43 -7.75 -1.76
C PHE A 56 5.88 -6.37 -1.37
N THR A 57 4.89 -5.95 -2.11
CA THR A 57 4.05 -4.78 -1.79
C THR A 57 2.59 -5.13 -2.03
N ILE A 58 1.77 -4.85 -1.04
CA ILE A 58 0.31 -5.02 -1.09
C ILE A 58 -0.38 -3.71 -0.73
N ARG A 59 -1.66 -3.61 -1.10
CA ARG A 59 -2.56 -2.59 -0.56
C ARG A 59 -3.70 -3.23 0.19
N LEU A 60 -4.05 -2.62 1.31
CA LEU A 60 -5.19 -3.01 2.12
C LEU A 60 -6.24 -1.91 2.12
N ARG A 61 -7.50 -2.28 1.85
CA ARG A 61 -8.67 -1.46 2.13
C ARG A 61 -9.27 -1.94 3.45
N LEU A 62 -9.29 -1.05 4.43
CA LEU A 62 -9.78 -1.33 5.76
C LEU A 62 -11.07 -0.53 6.00
N PRO A 63 -12.12 -1.14 6.57
CA PRO A 63 -13.36 -0.44 6.91
C PRO A 63 -13.13 0.65 7.98
N SER A 64 -14.13 1.49 8.19
CA SER A 64 -14.15 2.40 9.33
C SER A 64 -14.27 1.61 10.63
N GLY A 65 -13.53 2.02 11.67
CA GLY A 65 -13.55 1.35 12.97
C GLY A 65 -12.88 -0.02 13.00
N PHE A 66 -12.14 -0.36 11.95
CA PHE A 66 -11.40 -1.62 11.87
C PHE A 66 -10.31 -1.68 12.95
N THR A 67 -10.15 -2.84 13.55
CA THR A 67 -9.09 -3.07 14.55
C THR A 67 -8.40 -4.39 14.23
N VAL A 68 -7.07 -4.37 14.12
CA VAL A 68 -6.24 -5.56 14.21
C VAL A 68 -5.70 -5.61 15.64
N PRO A 69 -6.10 -6.60 16.44
CA PRO A 69 -5.61 -6.75 17.81
C PRO A 69 -4.08 -6.88 17.89
N PRO A 70 -3.48 -6.79 19.08
CA PRO A 70 -2.05 -6.94 19.26
C PRO A 70 -1.49 -8.19 18.60
N HIS A 71 -0.54 -7.98 17.70
CA HIS A 71 0.10 -9.00 16.88
C HIS A 71 1.52 -8.58 16.53
N PHE A 72 2.28 -9.48 15.94
CA PHE A 72 3.61 -9.22 15.42
C PHE A 72 3.90 -10.02 14.15
N HIS A 73 4.94 -9.62 13.44
CA HIS A 73 5.47 -10.26 12.24
C HIS A 73 6.95 -10.65 12.48
N PRO A 74 7.44 -11.74 11.85
CA PRO A 74 8.86 -12.13 11.98
C PRO A 74 9.82 -11.24 11.20
N VAL A 75 9.31 -10.26 10.45
CA VAL A 75 10.04 -9.34 9.58
C VAL A 75 9.57 -7.90 9.82
N ASP A 76 10.38 -6.93 9.41
CA ASP A 76 9.97 -5.53 9.41
C ASP A 76 8.78 -5.30 8.48
N GLU A 77 7.81 -4.53 8.94
CA GLU A 77 6.66 -4.10 8.15
C GLU A 77 6.73 -2.59 7.93
N HIS A 78 6.71 -2.18 6.66
CA HIS A 78 6.62 -0.77 6.28
C HIS A 78 5.21 -0.46 5.81
N GLN A 79 4.57 0.52 6.43
CA GLN A 79 3.24 0.98 6.06
C GLN A 79 3.27 2.43 5.62
N THR A 80 2.61 2.74 4.48
CA THR A 80 2.37 4.10 4.00
C THR A 80 0.88 4.33 3.88
N LEU A 81 0.35 5.32 4.59
CA LEU A 81 -1.06 5.69 4.48
C LEU A 81 -1.32 6.44 3.18
N ILE A 82 -2.21 5.91 2.32
CA ILE A 82 -2.61 6.55 1.06
C ILE A 82 -3.83 7.44 1.28
N SER A 83 -4.85 6.94 1.99
CA SER A 83 -6.05 7.72 2.31
C SER A 83 -6.74 7.22 3.58
N GLY A 84 -7.57 8.06 4.17
CA GLY A 84 -8.23 7.76 5.44
C GLY A 84 -7.38 8.08 6.65
N ARG A 85 -7.50 7.27 7.70
CA ARG A 85 -6.75 7.47 8.95
C ARG A 85 -6.46 6.14 9.61
N ILE A 86 -5.18 5.81 9.75
CA ILE A 86 -4.69 4.61 10.43
C ILE A 86 -3.90 5.01 11.67
N GLY A 87 -4.08 4.27 12.72
CA GLY A 87 -3.36 4.48 13.98
C GLY A 87 -2.71 3.19 14.45
N HIS A 88 -1.51 3.33 15.01
CA HIS A 88 -0.70 2.25 15.54
C HIS A 88 -0.45 2.46 17.03
N GLY A 89 -0.62 1.41 17.80
CA GLY A 89 -0.17 1.36 19.17
C GLY A 89 0.75 0.15 19.38
N MET A 90 1.61 0.23 20.36
CA MET A 90 2.60 -0.81 20.67
C MET A 90 2.22 -1.58 21.91
N GLY A 91 2.64 -2.85 21.98
CA GLY A 91 2.44 -3.73 23.14
C GLY A 91 1.30 -4.72 22.99
N ASP A 92 1.03 -5.49 24.03
CA ASP A 92 0.12 -6.65 24.06
C ASP A 92 -1.32 -6.29 24.39
N ARG A 93 -1.59 -5.03 24.70
CA ARG A 93 -2.92 -4.53 25.05
C ARG A 93 -3.25 -3.28 24.26
N VAL A 94 -4.49 -3.17 23.82
CA VAL A 94 -4.98 -1.97 23.15
C VAL A 94 -5.14 -0.83 24.17
N ASP A 95 -4.29 0.19 24.05
CA ASP A 95 -4.47 1.48 24.72
C ASP A 95 -4.81 2.54 23.66
N VAL A 96 -6.08 2.97 23.65
CA VAL A 96 -6.55 3.96 22.68
C VAL A 96 -5.89 5.33 22.82
N ARG A 97 -5.32 5.64 24.01
CA ARG A 97 -4.63 6.90 24.29
C ARG A 97 -3.21 6.90 23.73
N ALA A 98 -2.58 5.71 23.63
CA ALA A 98 -1.22 5.54 23.10
C ALA A 98 -1.16 5.42 21.58
N VAL A 99 -2.32 5.43 20.88
CA VAL A 99 -2.37 5.28 19.42
C VAL A 99 -1.78 6.49 18.72
N LYS A 100 -0.75 6.27 17.92
CA LYS A 100 -0.15 7.27 17.02
C LYS A 100 -0.85 7.21 15.67
N TRP A 101 -1.48 8.31 15.26
CA TRP A 101 -2.27 8.40 14.04
C TRP A 101 -1.47 8.96 12.89
N LEU A 102 -1.44 8.25 11.76
CA LEU A 102 -0.87 8.73 10.50
C LEU A 102 -1.89 9.57 9.73
N ARG A 103 -1.35 10.51 8.93
CA ARG A 103 -2.05 11.27 7.89
C ARG A 103 -1.65 10.72 6.51
N PRO A 104 -2.47 10.91 5.47
CA PRO A 104 -2.09 10.53 4.11
C PRO A 104 -0.71 11.03 3.70
N GLY A 105 0.09 10.14 3.10
CA GLY A 105 1.48 10.37 2.74
C GLY A 105 2.50 10.06 3.84
N GLN A 106 2.08 9.84 5.08
CA GLN A 106 2.99 9.45 6.16
C GLN A 106 3.20 7.94 6.19
N SER A 107 4.39 7.53 6.65
CA SER A 107 4.80 6.15 6.77
C SER A 107 5.26 5.82 8.19
N ILE A 108 5.22 4.53 8.52
CA ILE A 108 5.76 3.95 9.74
C ILE A 108 6.46 2.65 9.41
N THR A 109 7.53 2.36 10.14
CA THR A 109 8.15 1.03 10.16
C THR A 109 7.85 0.37 11.50
N LEU A 110 7.32 -0.82 11.44
CA LEU A 110 7.05 -1.69 12.59
C LEU A 110 8.15 -2.77 12.56
N PRO A 111 9.09 -2.75 13.54
CA PRO A 111 10.22 -3.68 13.52
C PRO A 111 9.77 -5.14 13.69
N ALA A 112 10.57 -6.06 13.17
CA ALA A 112 10.38 -7.49 13.36
C ALA A 112 10.15 -7.84 14.82
N ASN A 113 9.18 -8.72 15.08
CA ASN A 113 8.80 -9.21 16.41
C ASN A 113 8.31 -8.13 17.39
N SER A 114 8.09 -6.88 16.93
CA SER A 114 7.48 -5.84 17.75
C SER A 114 5.98 -6.02 17.83
N HIS A 115 5.44 -6.22 19.02
CA HIS A 115 4.01 -6.34 19.24
C HIS A 115 3.32 -4.98 19.02
N HIS A 116 2.36 -4.95 18.14
CA HIS A 116 1.61 -3.74 17.80
C HIS A 116 0.15 -4.07 17.46
N TYR A 117 -0.67 -3.05 17.45
CA TYR A 117 -2.07 -3.14 17.04
C TYR A 117 -2.45 -1.97 16.14
N VAL A 118 -3.47 -2.18 15.32
CA VAL A 118 -3.92 -1.22 14.31
C VAL A 118 -5.37 -0.82 14.57
N LYS A 119 -5.67 0.45 14.37
CA LYS A 119 -7.04 1.00 14.38
C LYS A 119 -7.25 1.92 13.19
N THR A 120 -8.48 1.98 12.68
CA THR A 120 -8.84 2.93 11.63
C THR A 120 -9.93 3.89 12.07
N ARG A 121 -9.91 5.10 11.49
CA ARG A 121 -11.00 6.07 11.53
C ARG A 121 -11.39 6.42 10.10
N GLY A 122 -12.62 6.10 9.72
CA GLY A 122 -13.05 6.17 8.33
C GLY A 122 -12.50 5.02 7.47
N ARG A 123 -12.94 4.95 6.22
CA ARG A 123 -12.38 4.01 5.23
C ARG A 123 -10.92 4.35 4.98
N THR A 124 -10.06 3.36 5.03
CA THR A 124 -8.62 3.56 5.00
C THR A 124 -8.00 2.73 3.88
N LEU A 125 -7.08 3.35 3.14
CA LEU A 125 -6.23 2.68 2.14
C LEU A 125 -4.78 2.82 2.60
N VAL A 126 -4.14 1.70 2.85
CA VAL A 126 -2.73 1.62 3.28
C VAL A 126 -1.96 0.71 2.33
N GLU A 127 -0.73 1.10 2.02
CA GLU A 127 0.24 0.27 1.32
C GLU A 127 1.18 -0.35 2.34
N VAL A 128 1.44 -1.64 2.20
CA VAL A 128 2.31 -2.43 3.07
C VAL A 128 3.39 -3.07 2.24
N SER A 129 4.65 -2.89 2.65
CA SER A 129 5.82 -3.53 2.04
C SER A 129 6.62 -4.27 3.10
N ALA A 130 7.06 -5.47 2.77
CA ALA A 130 7.91 -6.30 3.63
C ALA A 130 8.66 -7.35 2.80
N VAL A 131 9.40 -8.20 3.48
CA VAL A 131 10.01 -9.41 2.88
C VAL A 131 9.19 -10.62 3.35
N GLY A 132 8.71 -11.42 2.39
CA GLY A 132 7.97 -12.65 2.69
C GLY A 132 8.87 -13.83 3.06
N PRO A 133 8.30 -14.92 3.62
CA PRO A 133 6.88 -15.11 3.90
C PRO A 133 6.38 -14.24 5.05
N PHE A 134 5.27 -13.55 4.84
CA PHE A 134 4.70 -12.61 5.79
C PHE A 134 3.57 -13.25 6.58
N THR A 135 3.78 -13.42 7.87
CA THR A 135 2.83 -14.06 8.77
C THR A 135 2.36 -13.12 9.86
N VAL A 136 1.15 -13.35 10.37
CA VAL A 136 0.56 -12.62 11.49
C VAL A 136 0.45 -13.56 12.67
N THR A 137 1.10 -13.22 13.78
CA THR A 137 0.99 -13.93 15.07
C THR A 137 0.34 -13.01 16.08
N TYR A 138 -0.79 -13.42 16.64
CA TYR A 138 -1.51 -12.64 17.66
C TYR A 138 -0.91 -12.86 19.03
N ALA A 139 -0.72 -11.77 19.79
CA ALA A 139 -0.23 -11.82 21.16
C ALA A 139 -1.15 -12.64 22.08
N ASN A 140 -2.48 -12.51 21.87
CA ASN A 140 -3.47 -13.35 22.50
C ASN A 140 -4.10 -14.28 21.44
N ALA A 141 -3.96 -15.59 21.62
CA ALA A 141 -4.47 -16.59 20.70
C ALA A 141 -6.00 -16.53 20.49
N LYS A 142 -6.76 -15.95 21.44
CA LYS A 142 -8.22 -15.75 21.32
C LYS A 142 -8.59 -14.65 20.32
N ASP A 143 -7.64 -13.77 19.98
CA ASP A 143 -7.85 -12.68 19.04
C ASP A 143 -7.60 -13.11 17.59
N ASP A 144 -7.04 -14.30 17.39
CA ASP A 144 -6.76 -14.86 16.08
C ASP A 144 -8.08 -15.22 15.36
N PRO A 145 -8.44 -14.51 14.26
CA PRO A 145 -9.68 -14.76 13.55
C PRO A 145 -9.76 -16.14 12.91
N ARG A 146 -8.63 -16.83 12.72
CA ARG A 146 -8.56 -18.19 12.18
C ARG A 146 -9.05 -19.26 13.17
N LYS A 147 -9.22 -18.89 14.44
CA LYS A 147 -9.64 -19.80 15.54
C LYS A 147 -11.07 -19.56 16.01
N ARG A 148 -11.85 -18.75 15.26
CA ARG A 148 -13.26 -18.44 15.56
C ARG A 148 -14.20 -19.17 14.63
#